data_f36a733727b08571ce70b3c2f2e4eb45
#
_entry.id   f36a733727b08571ce70b3c2f2e4eb45
#
_cell.length_a   1.000
_cell.length_b   1.000
_cell.length_c   1.000
_cell.angle_alpha   90.00
_cell.angle_beta   90.00
_cell.angle_gamma   90.00
#
_symmetry.space_group_name_H-M   'P 1'
#
loop_
_entity.id
_entity.type
_entity.pdbx_description
1 polymer ?
#
loop_
_entity_poly.entity_id
_entity_poly.type
_entity_poly.pdbx_seq_one_letter_code
_entity_poly.pdbx_strand_id
1 'polypeptide(L)'
;MAYDVCVYGGNASGVMAACAAAKEGAKVIVVEPSRWLGGMTGGGLMHIDWGREEAVSGSTRPILKQDFNDAQYRKVFAEMLKSAGVTVLFEHRVSAVLKVDGLIRTVDLDFAPFDEYGCPPAKPTKAMARVIKAKVFIDCSYEGDLMARAGVAYAYGREAKSTYDESLAGAQPPMSVYAIDPYVKAGDPQSGLLPGLQSTPVAPVGEADKLTMGYGFRWRFVFKGESLPIEPPANYDP
;
A
#
# COMPACT_ATOMS: atom_id res chain seq x y z
N MET A 1 25.57 -2.31 -6.27
CA MET A 1 25.49 -1.74 -7.65
C MET A 1 24.84 -0.39 -7.55
N ALA A 2 25.23 0.56 -8.39
CA ALA A 2 24.57 1.87 -8.45
C ALA A 2 23.51 1.86 -9.57
N TYR A 3 22.40 2.52 -9.30
CA TYR A 3 21.29 2.73 -10.23
C TYR A 3 21.17 4.22 -10.57
N ASP A 4 20.48 4.53 -11.64
CA ASP A 4 20.12 5.91 -11.93
C ASP A 4 18.84 6.26 -11.15
N VAL A 5 17.88 5.34 -11.13
CA VAL A 5 16.59 5.51 -10.43
C VAL A 5 16.30 4.31 -9.52
N CYS A 6 15.91 4.59 -8.29
CA CYS A 6 15.33 3.62 -7.36
C CYS A 6 13.86 4.00 -7.13
N VAL A 7 12.96 3.11 -7.47
CA VAL A 7 11.52 3.23 -7.19
C VAL A 7 11.20 2.35 -5.99
N TYR A 8 10.65 2.94 -4.94
CA TYR A 8 10.19 2.22 -3.75
C TYR A 8 8.67 2.06 -3.81
N GLY A 9 8.20 0.81 -3.81
CA GLY A 9 6.83 0.41 -4.04
C GLY A 9 6.58 -0.03 -5.48
N GLY A 10 6.36 -1.33 -5.67
CA GLY A 10 6.05 -1.96 -6.96
C GLY A 10 4.55 -2.03 -7.27
N ASN A 11 3.77 -1.07 -6.76
CA ASN A 11 2.36 -0.91 -7.12
C ASN A 11 2.22 -0.40 -8.57
N ALA A 12 1.01 -0.17 -9.05
CA ALA A 12 0.77 0.25 -10.42
C ALA A 12 1.55 1.54 -10.78
N SER A 13 1.61 2.53 -9.89
CA SER A 13 2.35 3.77 -10.12
C SER A 13 3.86 3.54 -10.19
N GLY A 14 4.40 2.67 -9.31
CA GLY A 14 5.81 2.32 -9.31
C GLY A 14 6.25 1.56 -10.55
N VAL A 15 5.42 0.65 -11.04
CA VAL A 15 5.67 -0.05 -12.31
C VAL A 15 5.74 0.95 -13.47
N MET A 16 4.76 1.87 -13.54
CA MET A 16 4.73 2.90 -14.59
C MET A 16 5.95 3.84 -14.51
N ALA A 17 6.30 4.30 -13.31
CA ALA A 17 7.46 5.16 -13.09
C ALA A 17 8.77 4.46 -13.50
N ALA A 18 8.93 3.20 -13.12
CA ALA A 18 10.12 2.41 -13.47
C ALA A 18 10.23 2.17 -14.97
N CYS A 19 9.13 1.79 -15.64
CA CYS A 19 9.12 1.60 -17.09
C CYS A 19 9.40 2.90 -17.85
N ALA A 20 8.84 4.03 -17.39
CA ALA A 20 9.09 5.32 -18.01
C ALA A 20 10.56 5.73 -17.87
N ALA A 21 11.14 5.61 -16.68
CA ALA A 21 12.55 5.92 -16.46
C ALA A 21 13.49 5.01 -17.29
N ALA A 22 13.19 3.72 -17.36
CA ALA A 22 13.97 2.78 -18.19
C ALA A 22 13.88 3.08 -19.68
N LYS A 23 12.72 3.53 -20.17
CA LYS A 23 12.54 3.97 -21.56
C LYS A 23 13.41 5.17 -21.92
N GLU A 24 13.69 6.05 -20.96
CA GLU A 24 14.61 7.17 -21.11
C GLU A 24 16.09 6.76 -20.93
N GLY A 25 16.38 5.46 -20.87
CA GLY A 25 17.75 4.92 -20.78
C GLY A 25 18.31 4.83 -19.36
N ALA A 26 17.53 5.08 -18.34
CA ALA A 26 17.99 4.96 -16.96
C ALA A 26 18.12 3.50 -16.53
N LYS A 27 19.15 3.19 -15.73
CA LYS A 27 19.26 1.93 -15.01
C LYS A 27 18.40 1.96 -13.77
N VAL A 28 17.34 1.17 -13.75
CA VAL A 28 16.27 1.25 -12.73
C VAL A 28 16.23 0.01 -11.85
N ILE A 29 15.96 0.22 -10.56
CA ILE A 29 15.54 -0.82 -9.62
C ILE A 29 14.19 -0.44 -9.00
N VAL A 30 13.30 -1.43 -8.90
CA VAL A 30 12.09 -1.39 -8.08
C VAL A 30 12.33 -2.19 -6.81
N VAL A 31 12.08 -1.59 -5.67
CA VAL A 31 12.07 -2.25 -4.36
C VAL A 31 10.61 -2.39 -3.94
N GLU A 32 10.16 -3.63 -3.79
CA GLU A 32 8.78 -3.95 -3.42
C GLU A 32 8.76 -4.64 -2.05
N PRO A 33 8.08 -4.05 -1.06
CA PRO A 33 7.97 -4.65 0.27
C PRO A 33 7.24 -5.99 0.31
N SER A 34 6.31 -6.21 -0.61
CA SER A 34 5.57 -7.46 -0.71
C SER A 34 6.27 -8.47 -1.64
N ARG A 35 5.62 -9.61 -1.86
CA ARG A 35 6.11 -10.66 -2.78
C ARG A 35 5.49 -10.61 -4.18
N TRP A 36 4.70 -9.58 -4.49
CA TRP A 36 4.07 -9.41 -5.81
C TRP A 36 3.96 -7.93 -6.21
N LEU A 37 3.76 -7.72 -7.50
CA LEU A 37 3.60 -6.41 -8.10
C LEU A 37 2.13 -5.99 -8.18
N GLY A 38 1.91 -4.69 -8.29
CA GLY A 38 0.62 -4.09 -8.61
C GLY A 38 -0.12 -3.50 -7.42
N GLY A 39 0.37 -3.69 -6.18
CA GLY A 39 -0.29 -3.17 -4.99
C GLY A 39 -1.76 -3.59 -4.93
N MET A 40 -2.69 -2.66 -4.75
CA MET A 40 -4.13 -2.95 -4.74
C MET A 40 -4.62 -3.58 -6.05
N THR A 41 -4.11 -3.15 -7.20
CA THR A 41 -4.48 -3.69 -8.51
C THR A 41 -4.08 -5.17 -8.65
N GLY A 42 -2.89 -5.53 -8.16
CA GLY A 42 -2.38 -6.90 -8.17
C GLY A 42 -2.69 -7.70 -6.91
N GLY A 43 -3.27 -7.10 -5.89
CA GLY A 43 -3.49 -7.67 -4.56
C GLY A 43 -4.90 -8.18 -4.28
N GLY A 44 -5.73 -8.36 -5.32
CA GLY A 44 -7.06 -8.97 -5.15
C GLY A 44 -8.20 -7.99 -4.95
N LEU A 45 -8.04 -6.72 -5.34
CA LEU A 45 -9.12 -5.74 -5.29
C LEU A 45 -10.30 -6.08 -6.24
N MET A 46 -10.12 -7.05 -7.12
CA MET A 46 -11.08 -7.65 -8.05
C MET A 46 -11.48 -6.74 -9.23
N HIS A 47 -11.99 -5.57 -8.96
CA HIS A 47 -12.39 -4.59 -9.97
C HIS A 47 -11.72 -3.26 -9.69
N ILE A 48 -11.37 -2.56 -10.76
CA ILE A 48 -10.86 -1.19 -10.68
C ILE A 48 -12.08 -0.28 -10.75
N ASP A 49 -12.24 0.53 -9.71
CA ASP A 49 -13.29 1.54 -9.72
C ASP A 49 -12.91 2.63 -10.74
N TRP A 50 -13.71 2.72 -11.80
CA TRP A 50 -13.55 3.76 -12.80
C TRP A 50 -14.21 5.05 -12.32
N GLY A 51 -13.41 6.11 -12.21
CA GLY A 51 -13.96 7.45 -12.15
C GLY A 51 -14.31 7.95 -13.56
N ARG A 52 -13.74 9.08 -13.95
CA ARG A 52 -13.84 9.56 -15.33
C ARG A 52 -12.72 8.96 -16.16
N GLU A 53 -13.06 8.16 -17.15
CA GLU A 53 -12.09 7.51 -18.04
C GLU A 53 -11.15 8.54 -18.71
N GLU A 54 -11.68 9.71 -19.03
CA GLU A 54 -10.94 10.80 -19.67
C GLU A 54 -9.79 11.34 -18.79
N ALA A 55 -9.91 11.19 -17.47
CA ALA A 55 -8.86 11.59 -16.53
C ALA A 55 -7.67 10.62 -16.52
N VAL A 56 -7.85 9.38 -16.99
CA VAL A 56 -6.78 8.41 -17.08
C VAL A 56 -5.99 8.64 -18.37
N SER A 57 -4.72 8.97 -18.25
CA SER A 57 -3.86 9.32 -19.36
C SER A 57 -2.60 8.45 -19.48
N GLY A 58 -1.82 8.69 -20.50
CA GLY A 58 -0.51 8.07 -20.71
C GLY A 58 -0.56 6.55 -20.89
N SER A 59 0.51 5.88 -20.47
CA SER A 59 0.70 4.44 -20.62
C SER A 59 -0.18 3.60 -19.68
N THR A 60 -0.85 4.20 -18.72
CA THR A 60 -1.75 3.52 -17.79
C THR A 60 -3.08 3.14 -18.44
N ARG A 61 -3.61 4.03 -19.30
CA ARG A 61 -4.93 3.88 -19.93
C ARG A 61 -5.14 2.56 -20.67
N PRO A 62 -4.25 2.11 -21.58
CA PRO A 62 -4.46 0.86 -22.30
C PRO A 62 -4.41 -0.37 -21.40
N ILE A 63 -3.73 -0.30 -20.25
CA ILE A 63 -3.63 -1.41 -19.30
C ILE A 63 -4.92 -1.53 -18.49
N LEU A 64 -5.43 -0.42 -17.97
CA LEU A 64 -6.65 -0.40 -17.17
C LEU A 64 -7.89 -0.80 -17.99
N LYS A 65 -7.91 -0.48 -19.28
CA LYS A 65 -9.01 -0.88 -20.19
C LYS A 65 -9.17 -2.38 -20.42
N GLN A 66 -8.20 -3.20 -20.03
CA GLN A 66 -8.24 -4.64 -20.26
C GLN A 66 -9.14 -5.39 -19.26
N ASP A 67 -9.57 -4.75 -18.18
CA ASP A 67 -10.40 -5.36 -17.11
C ASP A 67 -9.83 -6.72 -16.64
N PHE A 68 -8.52 -6.75 -16.40
CA PHE A 68 -7.83 -7.93 -15.93
C PHE A 68 -8.20 -8.28 -14.48
N ASN A 69 -8.14 -9.54 -14.13
CA ASN A 69 -8.10 -9.94 -12.73
C ASN A 69 -6.72 -9.66 -12.11
N ASP A 70 -6.62 -9.77 -10.79
CA ASP A 70 -5.40 -9.51 -10.02
C ASP A 70 -4.18 -10.32 -10.51
N ALA A 71 -4.34 -11.60 -10.83
CA ALA A 71 -3.26 -12.45 -11.33
C ALA A 71 -2.78 -12.00 -12.72
N GLN A 72 -3.69 -11.59 -13.58
CA GLN A 72 -3.37 -11.05 -14.90
C GLN A 72 -2.62 -9.71 -14.79
N TYR A 73 -3.06 -8.81 -13.89
CA TYR A 73 -2.32 -7.57 -13.62
C TYR A 73 -0.90 -7.84 -13.12
N ARG A 74 -0.72 -8.75 -12.14
CA ARG A 74 0.63 -9.12 -11.67
C ARG A 74 1.52 -9.61 -12.80
N LYS A 75 0.99 -10.45 -13.69
CA LYS A 75 1.71 -10.96 -14.84
C LYS A 75 2.10 -9.84 -15.80
N VAL A 76 1.17 -9.00 -16.19
CA VAL A 76 1.42 -7.87 -17.10
C VAL A 76 2.48 -6.92 -16.53
N PHE A 77 2.38 -6.55 -15.27
CA PHE A 77 3.36 -5.68 -14.62
C PHE A 77 4.75 -6.31 -14.55
N ALA A 78 4.83 -7.61 -14.26
CA ALA A 78 6.11 -8.32 -14.28
C ALA A 78 6.74 -8.36 -15.68
N GLU A 79 5.93 -8.62 -16.71
CA GLU A 79 6.39 -8.62 -18.11
C GLU A 79 6.84 -7.24 -18.58
N MET A 80 6.14 -6.17 -18.18
CA MET A 80 6.52 -4.80 -18.49
C MET A 80 7.89 -4.44 -17.88
N LEU A 81 8.10 -4.69 -16.60
CA LEU A 81 9.37 -4.42 -15.93
C LEU A 81 10.51 -5.26 -16.54
N LYS A 82 10.25 -6.54 -16.80
CA LYS A 82 11.21 -7.44 -17.45
C LYS A 82 11.60 -6.94 -18.83
N SER A 83 10.63 -6.57 -19.67
CA SER A 83 10.86 -6.07 -21.02
C SER A 83 11.61 -4.74 -21.04
N ALA A 84 11.41 -3.90 -20.02
CA ALA A 84 12.14 -2.66 -19.82
C ALA A 84 13.54 -2.85 -19.19
N GLY A 85 13.95 -4.08 -18.86
CA GLY A 85 15.24 -4.34 -18.23
C GLY A 85 15.36 -3.85 -16.78
N VAL A 86 14.24 -3.65 -16.11
CA VAL A 86 14.18 -3.17 -14.72
C VAL A 86 14.49 -4.30 -13.75
N THR A 87 15.39 -4.05 -12.80
CA THR A 87 15.63 -4.97 -11.68
C THR A 87 14.51 -4.84 -10.65
N VAL A 88 13.96 -5.96 -10.19
CA VAL A 88 12.95 -5.98 -9.11
C VAL A 88 13.51 -6.71 -7.89
N LEU A 89 13.35 -6.09 -6.72
CA LEU A 89 13.76 -6.64 -5.43
C LEU A 89 12.51 -6.75 -4.54
N PHE A 90 12.01 -7.95 -4.35
CA PHE A 90 10.84 -8.24 -3.52
C PHE A 90 11.20 -8.44 -2.05
N GLU A 91 10.21 -8.31 -1.18
CA GLU A 91 10.28 -8.60 0.26
C GLU A 91 11.37 -7.79 0.98
N HIS A 92 11.61 -6.59 0.46
CA HIS A 92 12.54 -5.65 1.07
C HIS A 92 11.83 -4.34 1.38
N ARG A 93 11.96 -3.89 2.62
CA ARG A 93 11.38 -2.62 3.06
C ARG A 93 12.47 -1.65 3.51
N VAL A 94 12.20 -0.37 3.36
CA VAL A 94 13.12 0.68 3.77
C VAL A 94 13.28 0.69 5.31
N SER A 95 14.52 0.62 5.78
CA SER A 95 14.86 0.70 7.20
C SER A 95 15.52 2.02 7.57
N ALA A 96 16.40 2.55 6.71
CA ALA A 96 17.05 3.83 6.91
C ALA A 96 17.34 4.54 5.59
N VAL A 97 17.54 5.84 5.67
CA VAL A 97 17.89 6.70 4.53
C VAL A 97 19.10 7.55 4.92
N LEU A 98 20.16 7.51 4.12
CA LEU A 98 21.28 8.44 4.24
C LEU A 98 21.05 9.62 3.30
N LYS A 99 20.92 10.80 3.86
CA LYS A 99 20.78 12.07 3.13
C LYS A 99 21.97 12.97 3.42
N VAL A 100 22.56 13.53 2.36
CA VAL A 100 23.70 14.46 2.44
C VAL A 100 23.36 15.66 1.56
N ASP A 101 23.47 16.86 2.10
CA ASP A 101 23.16 18.12 1.41
C ASP A 101 21.75 18.13 0.76
N GLY A 102 20.77 17.63 1.50
CA GLY A 102 19.38 17.56 1.01
C GLY A 102 19.09 16.42 0.02
N LEU A 103 20.09 15.70 -0.46
CA LEU A 103 19.97 14.62 -1.44
C LEU A 103 20.07 13.25 -0.78
N ILE A 104 19.17 12.34 -1.11
CA ILE A 104 19.28 10.94 -0.72
C ILE A 104 20.45 10.31 -1.46
N ARG A 105 21.38 9.68 -0.72
CA ARG A 105 22.56 9.00 -1.25
C ARG A 105 22.38 7.50 -1.26
N THR A 106 21.81 6.95 -0.18
CA THR A 106 21.54 5.54 -0.05
C THR A 106 20.23 5.30 0.69
N VAL A 107 19.65 4.16 0.40
CA VAL A 107 18.53 3.59 1.15
C VAL A 107 18.97 2.22 1.66
N ASP A 108 18.88 2.03 2.97
CA ASP A 108 19.11 0.75 3.62
C ASP A 108 17.80 -0.02 3.68
N LEU A 109 17.87 -1.29 3.33
CA LEU A 109 16.72 -2.18 3.27
C LEU A 109 16.90 -3.34 4.25
N ASP A 110 15.86 -3.71 4.94
CA ASP A 110 15.75 -5.00 5.61
C ASP A 110 14.98 -6.00 4.76
N PHE A 111 15.33 -7.27 4.90
CA PHE A 111 14.60 -8.37 4.29
C PHE A 111 13.42 -8.75 5.19
N ALA A 112 12.23 -8.73 4.63
CA ALA A 112 10.97 -8.98 5.35
C ALA A 112 10.09 -9.97 4.57
N PRO A 113 10.52 -11.26 4.47
CA PRO A 113 9.79 -12.26 3.70
C PRO A 113 8.41 -12.49 4.31
N PHE A 114 7.40 -12.57 3.45
CA PHE A 114 6.04 -12.85 3.85
C PHE A 114 5.89 -14.30 4.29
N ASP A 115 5.11 -14.53 5.33
CA ASP A 115 4.71 -15.87 5.78
C ASP A 115 3.70 -16.52 4.81
N GLU A 116 3.22 -17.70 5.14
CA GLU A 116 2.24 -18.43 4.35
C GLU A 116 0.89 -17.69 4.20
N TYR A 117 0.55 -16.86 5.18
CA TYR A 117 -0.68 -16.04 5.18
C TYR A 117 -0.50 -14.69 4.45
N GLY A 118 0.69 -14.40 3.96
CA GLY A 118 0.97 -13.14 3.25
C GLY A 118 1.27 -11.98 4.20
N CYS A 119 1.65 -12.25 5.45
CA CYS A 119 2.01 -11.23 6.43
C CYS A 119 3.53 -11.03 6.48
N PRO A 120 4.01 -9.79 6.46
CA PRO A 120 5.43 -9.51 6.67
C PRO A 120 5.82 -9.71 8.14
N PRO A 121 7.07 -10.06 8.46
CA PRO A 121 7.51 -10.20 9.84
C PRO A 121 7.45 -8.84 10.55
N ALA A 122 7.03 -8.86 11.83
CA ALA A 122 6.95 -7.65 12.65
C ALA A 122 8.34 -7.02 12.89
N LYS A 123 9.39 -7.84 12.91
CA LYS A 123 10.78 -7.40 13.11
C LYS A 123 11.62 -7.65 11.86
N PRO A 124 12.55 -6.75 11.52
CA PRO A 124 13.44 -6.93 10.38
C PRO A 124 14.40 -8.10 10.59
N THR A 125 14.70 -8.80 9.49
CA THR A 125 15.72 -9.85 9.45
C THR A 125 17.03 -9.25 8.98
N LYS A 126 17.92 -8.89 9.88
CA LYS A 126 19.21 -8.21 9.58
C LYS A 126 20.14 -9.03 8.67
N ALA A 127 19.99 -10.35 8.62
CA ALA A 127 20.90 -11.25 7.89
C ALA A 127 20.97 -10.98 6.37
N MET A 128 20.01 -10.25 5.79
CA MET A 128 19.94 -10.00 4.35
C MET A 128 19.75 -8.51 4.02
N ALA A 129 20.19 -7.63 4.92
CA ALA A 129 20.16 -6.18 4.70
C ALA A 129 20.90 -5.80 3.40
N ARG A 130 20.30 -4.92 2.62
CA ARG A 130 20.86 -4.39 1.39
C ARG A 130 20.92 -2.87 1.43
N VAL A 131 21.92 -2.32 0.76
CA VAL A 131 22.05 -0.88 0.56
C VAL A 131 21.88 -0.58 -0.92
N ILE A 132 20.92 0.27 -1.24
CA ILE A 132 20.70 0.74 -2.61
C ILE A 132 21.26 2.14 -2.76
N LYS A 133 22.09 2.32 -3.80
CA LYS A 133 22.61 3.62 -4.26
C LYS A 133 21.92 3.98 -5.56
N ALA A 134 21.36 5.19 -5.65
CA ALA A 134 20.79 5.71 -6.87
C ALA A 134 20.98 7.24 -6.94
N LYS A 135 20.82 7.81 -8.14
CA LYS A 135 20.86 9.26 -8.36
C LYS A 135 19.53 9.90 -7.99
N VAL A 136 18.41 9.20 -8.26
CA VAL A 136 17.04 9.63 -8.01
C VAL A 136 16.29 8.53 -7.27
N PHE A 137 15.48 8.92 -6.30
CA PHE A 137 14.59 8.03 -5.54
C PHE A 137 13.14 8.50 -5.73
N ILE A 138 12.26 7.57 -6.05
CA ILE A 138 10.83 7.81 -6.23
C ILE A 138 10.08 6.96 -5.21
N ASP A 139 9.30 7.61 -4.34
CA ASP A 139 8.41 6.90 -3.42
C ASP A 139 7.06 6.69 -4.08
N CYS A 140 6.72 5.45 -4.32
CA CYS A 140 5.43 4.99 -4.84
C CYS A 140 4.69 4.13 -3.82
N SER A 141 5.16 4.06 -2.56
CA SER A 141 4.43 3.36 -1.50
C SER A 141 3.12 4.08 -1.19
N TYR A 142 2.15 3.35 -0.65
CA TYR A 142 0.87 3.94 -0.25
C TYR A 142 1.01 4.83 0.99
N GLU A 143 1.93 4.48 1.89
CA GLU A 143 2.13 5.12 3.18
C GLU A 143 3.19 6.23 3.15
N GLY A 144 3.94 6.37 2.06
CA GLY A 144 5.05 7.34 1.96
C GLY A 144 6.24 6.97 2.85
N ASP A 145 6.54 5.69 2.98
CA ASP A 145 7.58 5.20 3.90
C ASP A 145 8.97 5.75 3.61
N LEU A 146 9.34 5.81 2.34
CA LEU A 146 10.63 6.37 1.92
C LEU A 146 10.66 7.89 2.17
N MET A 147 9.59 8.58 1.84
CA MET A 147 9.42 10.02 2.07
C MET A 147 9.58 10.37 3.56
N ALA A 148 8.88 9.64 4.43
CA ALA A 148 8.94 9.85 5.86
C ALA A 148 10.35 9.61 6.43
N ARG A 149 11.01 8.52 6.02
CA ARG A 149 12.38 8.21 6.46
C ARG A 149 13.43 9.17 5.89
N ALA A 150 13.17 9.78 4.76
CA ALA A 150 14.01 10.84 4.20
C ALA A 150 13.83 12.18 4.93
N GLY A 151 12.93 12.28 5.91
CA GLY A 151 12.68 13.50 6.67
C GLY A 151 12.03 14.60 5.82
N VAL A 152 11.23 14.23 4.81
CA VAL A 152 10.39 15.17 4.09
C VAL A 152 9.20 15.53 4.97
N ALA A 153 8.83 16.81 5.03
CA ALA A 153 7.66 17.24 5.77
C ALA A 153 6.38 16.68 5.12
N TYR A 154 5.49 16.12 5.93
CA TYR A 154 4.22 15.58 5.47
C TYR A 154 3.12 15.78 6.50
N ALA A 155 1.88 15.71 6.05
CA ALA A 155 0.70 15.66 6.89
C ALA A 155 -0.01 14.32 6.75
N TYR A 156 -0.74 13.91 7.77
CA TYR A 156 -1.57 12.72 7.77
C TYR A 156 -2.82 12.92 8.63
N GLY A 157 -3.79 12.05 8.47
CA GLY A 157 -5.10 12.19 9.09
C GLY A 157 -6.01 13.12 8.28
N ARG A 158 -7.04 13.63 8.94
CA ARG A 158 -8.01 14.54 8.32
C ARG A 158 -7.71 15.99 8.68
N GLU A 159 -7.76 16.88 7.69
CA GLU A 159 -7.66 18.32 7.90
C GLU A 159 -9.02 18.88 8.30
N ALA A 160 -9.04 19.94 9.10
CA ALA A 160 -10.29 20.61 9.45
C ALA A 160 -10.92 21.31 8.24
N LYS A 161 -12.23 21.36 8.19
CA LYS A 161 -13.00 22.12 7.18
C LYS A 161 -12.50 23.56 7.05
N SER A 162 -12.17 24.19 8.18
CA SER A 162 -11.69 25.58 8.23
C SER A 162 -10.32 25.82 7.61
N THR A 163 -9.53 24.75 7.36
CA THR A 163 -8.15 24.88 6.83
C THR A 163 -8.15 25.46 5.41
N TYR A 164 -9.03 24.97 4.55
CA TYR A 164 -9.15 25.39 3.14
C TYR A 164 -10.60 25.69 2.71
N ASP A 165 -11.51 25.81 3.66
CA ASP A 165 -12.95 26.02 3.43
C ASP A 165 -13.62 24.94 2.57
N GLU A 166 -13.20 23.68 2.77
CA GLU A 166 -13.73 22.52 2.04
C GLU A 166 -14.89 21.90 2.77
N SER A 167 -16.07 21.87 2.16
CA SER A 167 -17.33 21.45 2.78
C SER A 167 -17.34 20.02 3.32
N LEU A 168 -16.57 19.12 2.73
CA LEU A 168 -16.50 17.71 3.09
C LEU A 168 -15.20 17.32 3.83
N ALA A 169 -14.36 18.29 4.21
CA ALA A 169 -13.16 18.02 4.98
C ALA A 169 -13.48 17.77 6.48
N GLY A 170 -12.49 17.22 7.17
CA GLY A 170 -12.57 16.87 8.58
C GLY A 170 -13.32 15.58 8.86
N ALA A 171 -13.63 15.35 10.11
CA ALA A 171 -14.41 14.21 10.55
C ALA A 171 -15.81 14.27 9.94
N GLN A 172 -16.32 13.12 9.51
CA GLN A 172 -17.64 13.00 8.90
C GLN A 172 -18.58 12.21 9.84
N PRO A 173 -19.88 12.39 9.72
CA PRO A 173 -20.84 11.54 10.42
C PRO A 173 -20.62 10.06 10.06
N PRO A 174 -20.87 9.12 10.98
CA PRO A 174 -20.79 7.72 10.66
C PRO A 174 -21.78 7.36 9.53
N MET A 175 -21.29 6.70 8.49
CA MET A 175 -22.11 6.29 7.36
C MET A 175 -22.92 5.02 7.63
N SER A 176 -22.55 4.24 8.64
CA SER A 176 -23.23 2.99 8.99
C SER A 176 -24.15 3.21 10.18
N VAL A 177 -25.32 2.63 10.07
CA VAL A 177 -26.35 2.62 11.11
C VAL A 177 -26.46 1.29 11.85
N TYR A 178 -25.56 0.36 11.60
CA TYR A 178 -25.56 -0.91 12.32
C TYR A 178 -25.05 -0.71 13.73
N ALA A 179 -25.92 -0.90 14.71
CA ALA A 179 -25.55 -0.94 16.12
C ALA A 179 -24.83 -2.28 16.38
N ILE A 180 -23.52 -2.29 16.22
CA ILE A 180 -22.67 -3.42 16.61
C ILE A 180 -22.12 -3.11 17.99
N ASP A 181 -22.28 -4.05 18.91
CA ASP A 181 -21.64 -3.97 20.22
C ASP A 181 -20.13 -4.05 20.04
N PRO A 182 -19.36 -3.02 20.43
CA PRO A 182 -17.93 -2.97 20.17
C PRO A 182 -17.08 -3.74 21.20
N TYR A 183 -17.71 -4.30 22.24
CA TYR A 183 -16.99 -4.88 23.37
C TYR A 183 -16.75 -6.38 23.23
N VAL A 184 -15.67 -6.87 23.83
CA VAL A 184 -15.33 -8.30 23.86
C VAL A 184 -16.46 -9.11 24.51
N LYS A 185 -17.06 -8.58 25.60
CA LYS A 185 -18.28 -9.10 26.18
C LYS A 185 -19.42 -8.14 25.92
N ALA A 186 -20.45 -8.62 25.27
CA ALA A 186 -21.58 -7.78 24.89
C ALA A 186 -22.16 -6.98 26.08
N GLY A 187 -22.27 -5.67 25.90
CA GLY A 187 -22.77 -4.73 26.91
C GLY A 187 -21.81 -4.40 28.06
N ASP A 188 -20.59 -4.93 28.05
CA ASP A 188 -19.59 -4.68 29.10
C ASP A 188 -18.39 -3.85 28.61
N PRO A 189 -18.40 -2.52 28.80
CA PRO A 189 -17.27 -1.65 28.42
C PRO A 189 -15.94 -2.01 29.12
N GLN A 190 -15.98 -2.66 30.28
CA GLN A 190 -14.79 -3.04 31.02
C GLN A 190 -14.08 -4.26 30.42
N SER A 191 -14.75 -4.99 29.53
CA SER A 191 -14.15 -6.13 28.81
C SER A 191 -13.18 -5.72 27.70
N GLY A 192 -13.11 -4.44 27.37
CA GLY A 192 -12.30 -3.91 26.27
C GLY A 192 -12.99 -3.99 24.92
N LEU A 193 -12.33 -3.44 23.87
CA LEU A 193 -12.86 -3.43 22.52
C LEU A 193 -12.49 -4.69 21.75
N LEU A 194 -13.34 -5.09 20.84
CA LEU A 194 -13.04 -6.16 19.87
C LEU A 194 -11.75 -5.84 19.09
N PRO A 195 -10.97 -6.86 18.70
CA PRO A 195 -9.78 -6.67 17.88
C PRO A 195 -10.05 -5.88 16.61
N GLY A 196 -9.17 -4.93 16.29
CA GLY A 196 -9.31 -4.06 15.12
C GLY A 196 -10.14 -2.79 15.33
N LEU A 197 -10.79 -2.64 16.49
CA LEU A 197 -11.46 -1.39 16.84
C LEU A 197 -10.50 -0.42 17.54
N GLN A 198 -10.57 0.86 17.16
CA GLN A 198 -9.76 1.90 17.79
C GLN A 198 -10.47 2.47 19.03
N SER A 199 -9.69 2.78 20.06
CA SER A 199 -10.18 3.46 21.28
C SER A 199 -10.19 4.98 21.14
N THR A 200 -9.49 5.53 20.15
CA THR A 200 -9.41 6.99 19.94
C THR A 200 -10.75 7.51 19.43
N PRO A 201 -11.37 8.46 20.13
CA PRO A 201 -12.61 9.07 19.66
C PRO A 201 -12.44 9.77 18.31
N VAL A 202 -13.46 9.72 17.49
CA VAL A 202 -13.54 10.52 16.26
C VAL A 202 -13.79 11.97 16.66
N ALA A 203 -13.11 12.92 16.01
CA ALA A 203 -13.32 14.34 16.22
C ALA A 203 -14.77 14.77 15.89
N PRO A 204 -15.23 15.91 16.39
CA PRO A 204 -16.51 16.51 15.95
C PRO A 204 -16.53 16.70 14.42
N VAL A 205 -17.72 16.65 13.83
CA VAL A 205 -17.90 16.80 12.38
C VAL A 205 -17.26 18.10 11.87
N GLY A 206 -16.42 17.99 10.87
CA GLY A 206 -15.69 19.10 10.27
C GLY A 206 -14.37 19.44 10.95
N GLU A 207 -14.04 18.84 12.09
CA GLU A 207 -12.77 19.05 12.78
C GLU A 207 -11.69 18.09 12.31
N ALA A 208 -10.43 18.51 12.49
CA ALA A 208 -9.25 17.70 12.18
C ALA A 208 -9.07 16.56 13.19
N ASP A 209 -8.53 15.44 12.74
CA ASP A 209 -7.97 14.41 13.60
C ASP A 209 -6.80 13.66 12.92
N LYS A 210 -6.18 12.76 13.68
CA LYS A 210 -5.06 11.94 13.20
C LYS A 210 -5.48 10.52 12.85
N LEU A 211 -6.77 10.30 12.63
CA LEU A 211 -7.28 9.02 12.21
C LEU A 211 -7.07 8.84 10.72
N THR A 212 -6.79 7.61 10.34
CA THR A 212 -6.66 7.17 8.94
C THR A 212 -7.81 6.26 8.57
N MET A 213 -8.04 6.09 7.28
CA MET A 213 -9.05 5.16 6.79
C MET A 213 -8.69 3.73 7.17
N GLY A 214 -9.68 2.96 7.62
CA GLY A 214 -9.52 1.54 7.88
C GLY A 214 -9.42 0.72 6.60
N TYR A 215 -8.99 -0.53 6.75
CA TYR A 215 -8.91 -1.46 5.63
C TYR A 215 -10.23 -2.19 5.43
N GLY A 216 -10.65 -2.34 4.18
CA GLY A 216 -11.74 -3.22 3.81
C GLY A 216 -11.22 -4.62 3.48
N PHE A 217 -11.95 -5.64 3.91
CA PHE A 217 -11.69 -7.03 3.51
C PHE A 217 -12.60 -7.39 2.36
N ARG A 218 -12.03 -7.91 1.27
CA ARG A 218 -12.79 -8.37 0.11
C ARG A 218 -12.68 -9.87 -0.02
N TRP A 219 -13.82 -10.52 -0.10
CA TRP A 219 -13.94 -11.96 -0.27
C TRP A 219 -14.34 -12.28 -1.69
N ARG A 220 -13.68 -13.26 -2.29
CA ARG A 220 -14.10 -13.78 -3.61
C ARG A 220 -14.96 -15.01 -3.39
N PHE A 221 -16.21 -14.91 -3.76
CA PHE A 221 -17.14 -16.04 -3.76
C PHE A 221 -17.21 -16.70 -5.13
N VAL A 222 -17.26 -18.02 -5.13
CA VAL A 222 -17.44 -18.83 -6.33
C VAL A 222 -18.87 -19.38 -6.31
N PHE A 223 -19.67 -19.01 -7.29
CA PHE A 223 -21.07 -19.48 -7.40
C PHE A 223 -21.19 -20.85 -8.08
N LYS A 224 -20.17 -21.27 -8.83
CA LYS A 224 -20.10 -22.57 -9.50
C LYS A 224 -18.66 -23.04 -9.53
N GLY A 225 -18.43 -24.34 -9.32
CA GLY A 225 -17.10 -24.96 -9.29
C GLY A 225 -16.62 -25.27 -7.88
N GLU A 226 -15.35 -25.64 -7.77
CA GLU A 226 -14.72 -25.93 -6.47
C GLU A 226 -14.51 -24.65 -5.67
N SER A 227 -14.92 -24.65 -4.43
CA SER A 227 -14.66 -23.62 -3.44
C SER A 227 -13.81 -24.16 -2.32
N LEU A 228 -12.97 -23.30 -1.74
CA LEU A 228 -12.27 -23.67 -0.51
C LEU A 228 -13.27 -23.67 0.65
N PRO A 229 -13.27 -24.69 1.52
CA PRO A 229 -14.08 -24.67 2.73
C PRO A 229 -13.65 -23.51 3.63
N ILE A 230 -14.63 -22.87 4.28
CA ILE A 230 -14.36 -21.90 5.33
C ILE A 230 -14.40 -22.70 6.63
N GLU A 231 -13.23 -22.90 7.22
CA GLU A 231 -13.09 -23.54 8.52
C GLU A 231 -12.94 -22.47 9.61
N PRO A 232 -13.53 -22.68 10.79
CA PRO A 232 -13.30 -21.78 11.90
C PRO A 232 -11.82 -21.82 12.30
N PRO A 233 -11.20 -20.69 12.69
CA PRO A 233 -9.84 -20.69 13.19
C PRO A 233 -9.73 -21.55 14.47
N ALA A 234 -8.52 -22.03 14.76
CA ALA A 234 -8.27 -22.96 15.86
C ALA A 234 -8.70 -22.44 17.25
N ASN A 235 -8.79 -21.13 17.40
CA ASN A 235 -9.22 -20.44 18.63
C ASN A 235 -10.60 -19.79 18.50
N TYR A 236 -11.43 -20.25 17.55
CA TYR A 236 -12.79 -19.74 17.39
C TYR A 236 -13.66 -20.21 18.57
N ASP A 237 -14.29 -19.23 19.22
CA ASP A 237 -15.29 -19.40 20.26
C ASP A 237 -16.63 -18.87 19.72
N PRO A 238 -17.64 -19.74 19.48
CA PRO A 238 -18.91 -19.38 18.86
C PRO A 238 -19.81 -18.50 19.75
#